data_49ba09ce609c3a965bb567c6e6bd6156
#
_entry.id   49ba09ce609c3a965bb567c6e6bd6156
#
_cell.length_a   1.000
_cell.length_b   1.000
_cell.length_c   1.000
_cell.angle_alpha   90.00
_cell.angle_beta   90.00
_cell.angle_gamma   90.00
#
_symmetry.space_group_name_H-M   'P 1'
#
loop_
_entity.id
_entity.type
_entity.pdbx_description
1 polymer ?
#
loop_
_entity_poly.entity_id
_entity_poly.type
_entity_poly.pdbx_seq_one_letter_code
_entity_poly.pdbx_strand_id
1 'polypeptide(L)'
;GKFVFVKVFNRDIKVKIWKLKNGPVYYLDTDLDENDIFRNITYNLYGGAWDEPEKERIAQEIVLGVGGVRAIEKLGLSIDGYHYNDGHPAFAGLELISQRKNFYKANFPDMTDEECFSRAWRHVKERTAFTTHTNVPAGNESHPIDMLMELGANVGLSRDELRKIGGEPNFGMTVASLRLASMANGVSRIQVLAARDMWHWIEEAPNIIAITNGVHKKTWQNNDIGLAFERNDIAGIYNAHQKCKSELISLIKDRTGVEFKQDN
;
A
#
# COMPACT_ATOMS: atom_id res chain seq x y z
N GLY A 1 -10.84 -23.53 -2.39
CA GLY A 1 -9.97 -22.39 -2.14
C GLY A 1 -10.06 -21.92 -0.70
N LYS A 2 -9.08 -21.15 -0.22
CA LYS A 2 -9.16 -20.50 1.09
C LYS A 2 -9.82 -19.12 0.94
N PHE A 3 -10.63 -18.74 1.93
CA PHE A 3 -11.38 -17.50 1.94
C PHE A 3 -11.27 -16.82 3.30
N VAL A 4 -11.37 -15.50 3.28
CA VAL A 4 -11.60 -14.66 4.45
C VAL A 4 -12.79 -13.73 4.18
N PHE A 5 -13.26 -13.05 5.21
CA PHE A 5 -14.34 -12.07 5.08
C PHE A 5 -13.85 -10.71 5.58
N VAL A 6 -14.27 -9.66 4.90
CA VAL A 6 -14.13 -8.26 5.35
C VAL A 6 -15.49 -7.60 5.36
N LYS A 7 -15.66 -6.54 6.15
CA LYS A 7 -16.90 -5.76 6.15
C LYS A 7 -16.75 -4.55 5.25
N VAL A 8 -17.74 -4.35 4.36
CA VAL A 8 -17.93 -3.11 3.60
C VAL A 8 -19.41 -2.74 3.70
N PHE A 9 -19.73 -1.55 4.19
CA PHE A 9 -21.11 -1.10 4.48
C PHE A 9 -21.89 -2.10 5.36
N ASN A 10 -21.28 -2.63 6.41
CA ASN A 10 -21.84 -3.69 7.28
C ASN A 10 -22.21 -5.02 6.59
N ARG A 11 -21.83 -5.22 5.33
CA ARG A 11 -21.99 -6.49 4.62
C ARG A 11 -20.67 -7.27 4.70
N ASP A 12 -20.79 -8.57 4.90
CA ASP A 12 -19.64 -9.48 4.86
C ASP A 12 -19.30 -9.79 3.40
N ILE A 13 -18.14 -9.32 2.97
CA ILE A 13 -17.59 -9.55 1.64
C ILE A 13 -16.62 -10.71 1.71
N LYS A 14 -16.87 -11.75 0.93
CA LYS A 14 -16.04 -12.94 0.82
C LYS A 14 -14.84 -12.67 -0.06
N VAL A 15 -13.64 -12.88 0.45
CA VAL A 15 -12.39 -12.63 -0.25
C VAL A 15 -11.66 -13.94 -0.47
N LYS A 16 -11.45 -14.30 -1.72
CA LYS A 16 -10.70 -15.48 -2.12
C LYS A 16 -9.21 -15.22 -2.09
N ILE A 17 -8.46 -16.17 -1.55
CA ILE A 17 -7.01 -16.08 -1.47
C ILE A 17 -6.42 -16.95 -2.60
N TRP A 18 -5.73 -16.29 -3.54
CA TRP A 18 -4.96 -16.94 -4.57
C TRP A 18 -3.48 -16.95 -4.20
N LYS A 19 -2.78 -18.04 -4.46
CA LYS A 19 -1.32 -18.12 -4.29
C LYS A 19 -0.67 -18.21 -5.65
N LEU A 20 0.33 -17.37 -5.89
CA LEU A 20 1.15 -17.46 -7.08
C LEU A 20 1.93 -18.79 -7.07
N LYS A 21 1.95 -19.49 -8.21
CA LYS A 21 2.57 -20.83 -8.32
C LYS A 21 4.06 -20.82 -7.96
N ASN A 22 4.78 -19.77 -8.35
CA ASN A 22 6.22 -19.65 -8.20
C ASN A 22 6.62 -18.49 -7.28
N GLY A 23 6.13 -18.50 -6.03
CA GLY A 23 6.52 -17.47 -5.06
C GLY A 23 5.60 -17.35 -3.85
N PRO A 24 5.99 -16.59 -2.84
CA PRO A 24 5.19 -16.34 -1.63
C PRO A 24 4.19 -15.20 -1.83
N VAL A 25 3.70 -14.97 -3.05
CA VAL A 25 2.76 -13.89 -3.37
C VAL A 25 1.34 -14.44 -3.29
N TYR A 26 0.48 -13.69 -2.59
CA TYR A 26 -0.93 -13.98 -2.47
C TYR A 26 -1.74 -12.81 -3.02
N TYR A 27 -2.81 -13.12 -3.76
CA TYR A 27 -3.76 -12.14 -4.26
C TYR A 27 -5.07 -12.31 -3.51
N LEU A 28 -5.72 -11.19 -3.25
CA LEU A 28 -7.03 -11.12 -2.63
C LEU A 28 -8.05 -10.72 -3.69
N ASP A 29 -9.10 -11.51 -3.81
CA ASP A 29 -10.03 -11.42 -4.92
C ASP A 29 -11.48 -11.44 -4.41
N THR A 30 -12.25 -10.42 -4.76
CA THR A 30 -13.67 -10.28 -4.43
C THR A 30 -14.60 -10.71 -5.56
N ASP A 31 -14.08 -11.08 -6.74
CA ASP A 31 -14.90 -11.49 -7.89
C ASP A 31 -15.53 -12.88 -7.66
N LEU A 32 -16.55 -12.88 -6.84
CA LEU A 32 -17.33 -14.04 -6.46
C LEU A 32 -18.82 -13.69 -6.56
N ASP A 33 -19.63 -14.60 -7.07
CA ASP A 33 -21.08 -14.37 -7.24
C ASP A 33 -21.79 -14.02 -5.94
N GLU A 34 -21.32 -14.58 -4.81
CA GLU A 34 -21.86 -14.34 -3.47
C GLU A 34 -21.69 -12.87 -3.00
N ASN A 35 -20.77 -12.11 -3.60
CA ASN A 35 -20.53 -10.72 -3.25
C ASN A 35 -21.46 -9.73 -3.98
N ASP A 36 -22.24 -10.20 -4.97
CA ASP A 36 -23.20 -9.39 -5.69
C ASP A 36 -22.53 -8.12 -6.29
N ILE A 37 -23.06 -6.93 -6.01
CA ILE A 37 -22.52 -5.65 -6.52
C ILE A 37 -21.09 -5.35 -6.03
N PHE A 38 -20.64 -5.97 -4.94
CA PHE A 38 -19.29 -5.76 -4.38
C PHE A 38 -18.22 -6.66 -5.00
N ARG A 39 -18.58 -7.53 -5.94
CA ARG A 39 -17.62 -8.39 -6.65
C ARG A 39 -16.55 -7.61 -7.41
N ASN A 40 -16.87 -6.38 -7.82
CA ASN A 40 -16.03 -5.54 -8.64
C ASN A 40 -14.95 -4.74 -7.87
N ILE A 41 -14.90 -4.80 -6.53
CA ILE A 41 -13.92 -4.07 -5.70
C ILE A 41 -12.49 -4.28 -6.19
N THR A 42 -12.15 -5.51 -6.62
CA THR A 42 -10.80 -5.87 -7.07
C THR A 42 -10.61 -5.89 -8.59
N TYR A 43 -11.58 -5.43 -9.39
CA TYR A 43 -11.47 -5.42 -10.85
C TYR A 43 -10.47 -4.39 -11.37
N ASN A 44 -10.65 -3.16 -10.95
CA ASN A 44 -9.84 -2.03 -11.39
C ASN A 44 -9.21 -1.35 -10.17
N LEU A 45 -7.93 -1.59 -9.94
CA LEU A 45 -7.21 -0.83 -8.93
C LEU A 45 -7.19 0.65 -9.36
N TYR A 46 -7.43 1.55 -8.40
CA TYR A 46 -7.55 3.00 -8.59
C TYR A 46 -8.87 3.50 -9.20
N GLY A 47 -9.92 2.68 -9.14
CA GLY A 47 -11.29 3.15 -9.31
C GLY A 47 -11.90 2.94 -10.69
N GLY A 48 -13.16 3.30 -10.80
CA GLY A 48 -13.95 3.31 -12.03
C GLY A 48 -15.07 2.28 -12.10
N ALA A 49 -15.28 1.48 -11.05
CA ALA A 49 -16.40 0.54 -10.98
C ALA A 49 -17.60 1.07 -10.20
N TRP A 50 -17.38 2.06 -9.31
CA TRP A 50 -18.43 2.66 -8.48
C TRP A 50 -18.67 4.13 -8.86
N ASP A 51 -19.91 4.60 -8.64
CA ASP A 51 -20.28 6.02 -8.82
C ASP A 51 -19.59 6.94 -7.79
N GLU A 52 -19.15 6.37 -6.66
CA GLU A 52 -18.38 7.04 -5.60
C GLU A 52 -16.94 6.50 -5.55
N PRO A 53 -16.02 7.04 -6.34
CA PRO A 53 -14.65 6.50 -6.46
C PRO A 53 -13.85 6.47 -5.14
N GLU A 54 -14.10 7.42 -4.24
CA GLU A 54 -13.44 7.44 -2.92
C GLU A 54 -13.89 6.27 -2.04
N LYS A 55 -15.17 5.95 -2.04
CA LYS A 55 -15.69 4.78 -1.30
C LYS A 55 -15.19 3.46 -1.89
N GLU A 56 -15.09 3.38 -3.21
CA GLU A 56 -14.47 2.23 -3.88
C GLU A 56 -13.02 2.08 -3.44
N ARG A 57 -12.28 3.18 -3.40
CA ARG A 57 -10.88 3.17 -2.97
C ARG A 57 -10.71 2.68 -1.55
N ILE A 58 -11.52 3.16 -0.61
CA ILE A 58 -11.53 2.68 0.78
C ILE A 58 -11.86 1.18 0.84
N ALA A 59 -12.82 0.72 0.04
CA ALA A 59 -13.16 -0.71 -0.01
C ALA A 59 -11.99 -1.57 -0.50
N GLN A 60 -11.22 -1.13 -1.50
CA GLN A 60 -10.01 -1.77 -1.97
C GLN A 60 -8.94 -1.85 -0.86
N GLU A 61 -8.77 -0.79 -0.09
CA GLU A 61 -7.82 -0.72 1.02
C GLU A 61 -8.27 -1.56 2.22
N ILE A 62 -9.58 -1.71 2.46
CA ILE A 62 -10.13 -2.69 3.42
C ILE A 62 -9.76 -4.11 2.98
N VAL A 63 -9.95 -4.45 1.71
CA VAL A 63 -9.58 -5.79 1.20
C VAL A 63 -8.09 -6.02 1.35
N LEU A 64 -7.24 -5.04 0.98
CA LEU A 64 -5.79 -5.15 1.09
C LEU A 64 -5.33 -5.24 2.56
N GLY A 65 -5.72 -4.30 3.39
CA GLY A 65 -5.22 -4.18 4.77
C GLY A 65 -5.88 -5.19 5.69
N VAL A 66 -7.18 -5.07 5.91
CA VAL A 66 -7.94 -5.95 6.80
C VAL A 66 -7.96 -7.38 6.26
N GLY A 67 -8.30 -7.53 4.98
CA GLY A 67 -8.32 -8.83 4.30
C GLY A 67 -6.95 -9.51 4.29
N GLY A 68 -5.88 -8.74 4.11
CA GLY A 68 -4.50 -9.22 4.12
C GLY A 68 -4.10 -9.83 5.48
N VAL A 69 -4.37 -9.14 6.59
CA VAL A 69 -4.10 -9.66 7.94
C VAL A 69 -4.89 -10.96 8.19
N ARG A 70 -6.19 -10.96 7.89
CA ARG A 70 -7.04 -12.16 8.05
C ARG A 70 -6.60 -13.32 7.14
N ALA A 71 -6.08 -13.02 5.95
CA ALA A 71 -5.54 -14.03 5.04
C ALA A 71 -4.28 -14.68 5.59
N ILE A 72 -3.36 -13.91 6.17
CA ILE A 72 -2.15 -14.41 6.84
C ILE A 72 -2.53 -15.39 7.94
N GLU A 73 -3.47 -15.03 8.81
CA GLU A 73 -3.97 -15.89 9.88
C GLU A 73 -4.65 -17.16 9.33
N LYS A 74 -5.53 -17.01 8.33
CA LYS A 74 -6.22 -18.14 7.68
C LYS A 74 -5.28 -19.13 7.03
N LEU A 75 -4.14 -18.65 6.56
CA LEU A 75 -3.08 -19.46 5.96
C LEU A 75 -2.20 -20.14 7.02
N GLY A 76 -2.26 -19.70 8.27
CA GLY A 76 -1.39 -20.19 9.37
C GLY A 76 0.05 -19.73 9.21
N LEU A 77 0.27 -18.55 8.61
CA LEU A 77 1.61 -18.01 8.41
C LEU A 77 2.08 -17.31 9.69
N SER A 78 3.28 -17.65 10.15
CA SER A 78 3.94 -16.94 11.24
C SER A 78 4.62 -15.69 10.68
N ILE A 79 4.30 -14.53 11.24
CA ILE A 79 4.81 -13.23 10.80
C ILE A 79 5.56 -12.57 11.95
N ASP A 80 6.84 -12.25 11.73
CA ASP A 80 7.69 -11.56 12.70
C ASP A 80 7.53 -10.03 12.61
N GLY A 81 7.30 -9.51 11.40
CA GLY A 81 7.12 -8.09 11.14
C GLY A 81 6.31 -7.82 9.88
N TYR A 82 5.74 -6.63 9.82
CA TYR A 82 4.96 -6.13 8.70
C TYR A 82 5.72 -5.01 7.99
N HIS A 83 5.67 -5.00 6.67
CA HIS A 83 6.24 -3.92 5.89
C HIS A 83 5.15 -3.28 5.01
N TYR A 84 4.89 -2.01 5.25
CA TYR A 84 3.93 -1.23 4.47
C TYR A 84 4.66 -0.53 3.33
N ASN A 85 4.29 -0.90 2.12
CA ASN A 85 4.77 -0.27 0.90
C ASN A 85 3.78 0.83 0.49
N ASP A 86 4.12 2.07 0.83
CA ASP A 86 3.26 3.25 0.78
C ASP A 86 2.06 3.19 1.75
N GLY A 87 1.13 4.17 1.69
CA GLY A 87 0.02 4.31 2.62
C GLY A 87 -1.10 3.28 2.48
N HIS A 88 -1.22 2.65 1.32
CA HIS A 88 -2.34 1.77 0.96
C HIS A 88 -2.67 0.64 1.95
N PRO A 89 -1.69 -0.02 2.61
CA PRO A 89 -1.99 -1.08 3.58
C PRO A 89 -2.23 -0.58 5.01
N ALA A 90 -2.39 0.73 5.26
CA ALA A 90 -2.53 1.29 6.61
C ALA A 90 -3.64 0.62 7.44
N PHE A 91 -4.73 0.17 6.81
CA PHE A 91 -5.81 -0.53 7.51
C PHE A 91 -5.40 -1.91 8.05
N ALA A 92 -4.27 -2.48 7.61
CA ALA A 92 -3.69 -3.66 8.26
C ALA A 92 -3.32 -3.35 9.72
N GLY A 93 -2.76 -2.16 9.98
CA GLY A 93 -2.45 -1.72 11.34
C GLY A 93 -3.70 -1.56 12.22
N LEU A 94 -4.80 -1.06 11.66
CA LEU A 94 -6.07 -0.96 12.38
C LEU A 94 -6.61 -2.34 12.76
N GLU A 95 -6.60 -3.31 11.85
CA GLU A 95 -7.02 -4.69 12.12
C GLU A 95 -6.14 -5.32 13.21
N LEU A 96 -4.82 -5.19 13.10
CA LEU A 96 -3.88 -5.73 14.09
C LEU A 96 -4.08 -5.11 15.48
N ILE A 97 -4.31 -3.78 15.55
CA ILE A 97 -4.62 -3.10 16.80
C ILE A 97 -5.94 -3.60 17.38
N SER A 98 -6.98 -3.70 16.55
CA SER A 98 -8.30 -4.19 16.97
C SER A 98 -8.22 -5.59 17.57
N GLN A 99 -7.57 -6.52 16.87
CA GLN A 99 -7.36 -7.89 17.36
C GLN A 99 -6.59 -7.92 18.69
N ARG A 100 -5.51 -7.15 18.77
CA ARG A 100 -4.66 -7.12 19.96
C ARG A 100 -5.37 -6.42 21.15
N LYS A 101 -6.13 -5.35 20.88
CA LYS A 101 -6.98 -4.68 21.87
C LYS A 101 -8.01 -5.64 22.46
N ASN A 102 -8.69 -6.41 21.60
CA ASN A 102 -9.66 -7.42 22.04
C ASN A 102 -9.00 -8.53 22.86
N PHE A 103 -7.80 -8.95 22.49
CA PHE A 103 -7.02 -9.90 23.29
C PHE A 103 -6.72 -9.34 24.69
N TYR A 104 -6.29 -8.08 24.81
CA TYR A 104 -6.02 -7.47 26.12
C TYR A 104 -7.29 -7.35 26.96
N LYS A 105 -8.40 -6.90 26.39
CA LYS A 105 -9.70 -6.84 27.08
C LYS A 105 -10.15 -8.21 27.63
N ALA A 106 -9.98 -9.26 26.87
CA ALA A 106 -10.39 -10.60 27.26
C ALA A 106 -9.51 -11.22 28.36
N ASN A 107 -8.20 -10.90 28.37
CA ASN A 107 -7.24 -11.54 29.26
C ASN A 107 -6.82 -10.68 30.47
N PHE A 108 -7.12 -9.37 30.46
CA PHE A 108 -6.74 -8.41 31.49
C PHE A 108 -7.94 -7.52 31.81
N PRO A 109 -8.94 -8.03 32.56
CA PRO A 109 -10.21 -7.34 32.81
C PRO A 109 -10.08 -6.02 33.59
N ASP A 110 -8.98 -5.84 34.32
CA ASP A 110 -8.71 -4.61 35.08
C ASP A 110 -8.13 -3.48 34.23
N MET A 111 -7.75 -3.77 32.95
CA MET A 111 -7.25 -2.73 32.04
C MET A 111 -8.39 -1.91 31.46
N THR A 112 -8.23 -0.61 31.48
CA THR A 112 -9.14 0.31 30.78
C THR A 112 -9.06 0.13 29.25
N ASP A 113 -10.09 0.61 28.55
CA ASP A 113 -10.12 0.58 27.08
C ASP A 113 -8.94 1.32 26.45
N GLU A 114 -8.56 2.46 27.04
CA GLU A 114 -7.42 3.28 26.63
C GLU A 114 -6.07 2.55 26.82
N GLU A 115 -5.90 1.85 27.96
CA GLU A 115 -4.69 1.05 28.19
C GLU A 115 -4.59 -0.12 27.22
N CYS A 116 -5.71 -0.80 26.93
CA CYS A 116 -5.77 -1.87 25.94
C CYS A 116 -5.39 -1.35 24.55
N PHE A 117 -5.94 -0.21 24.15
CA PHE A 117 -5.62 0.44 22.87
C PHE A 117 -4.13 0.84 22.80
N SER A 118 -3.63 1.54 23.80
CA SER A 118 -2.24 2.03 23.82
C SER A 118 -1.22 0.90 23.77
N ARG A 119 -1.47 -0.20 24.50
CA ARG A 119 -0.63 -1.40 24.44
C ARG A 119 -0.72 -2.11 23.10
N ALA A 120 -1.91 -2.21 22.51
CA ALA A 120 -2.12 -2.81 21.22
C ALA A 120 -1.39 -2.01 20.13
N TRP A 121 -1.51 -0.69 20.13
CA TRP A 121 -0.83 0.18 19.17
C TRP A 121 0.69 0.06 19.28
N ARG A 122 1.25 0.12 20.49
CA ARG A 122 2.69 -0.08 20.71
C ARG A 122 3.17 -1.43 20.16
N HIS A 123 2.44 -2.50 20.43
CA HIS A 123 2.77 -3.83 19.95
C HIS A 123 2.82 -3.92 18.42
N VAL A 124 1.88 -3.26 17.73
CA VAL A 124 1.84 -3.18 16.26
C VAL A 124 2.99 -2.32 15.74
N LYS A 125 3.22 -1.15 16.36
CA LYS A 125 4.28 -0.22 15.98
C LYS A 125 5.67 -0.87 16.01
N GLU A 126 5.98 -1.63 17.06
CA GLU A 126 7.27 -2.30 17.24
C GLU A 126 7.57 -3.34 16.14
N ARG A 127 6.55 -3.79 15.43
CA ARG A 127 6.62 -4.84 14.39
C ARG A 127 6.37 -4.35 12.98
N THR A 128 6.22 -3.04 12.79
CA THR A 128 5.90 -2.46 11.50
C THR A 128 7.03 -1.58 11.01
N ALA A 129 7.38 -1.75 9.73
CA ALA A 129 8.24 -0.87 8.96
C ALA A 129 7.44 -0.23 7.82
N PHE A 130 7.76 1.00 7.44
CA PHE A 130 7.08 1.75 6.41
C PHE A 130 8.04 2.28 5.36
N THR A 131 7.69 2.14 4.08
CA THR A 131 8.42 2.78 2.97
C THR A 131 7.52 3.79 2.28
N THR A 132 7.93 5.06 2.29
CA THR A 132 7.24 6.10 1.51
C THR A 132 7.88 6.27 0.13
N HIS A 133 7.04 6.30 -0.90
CA HIS A 133 7.43 6.55 -2.29
C HIS A 133 7.00 7.94 -2.77
N THR A 134 5.93 8.49 -2.21
CA THR A 134 5.21 9.63 -2.75
C THR A 134 5.43 10.90 -1.91
N ASN A 135 6.10 11.89 -2.50
CA ASN A 135 6.41 13.18 -1.85
C ASN A 135 5.58 14.34 -2.42
N VAL A 136 4.39 14.06 -2.93
CA VAL A 136 3.47 15.07 -3.43
C VAL A 136 2.13 14.95 -2.72
N PRO A 137 1.51 16.06 -2.26
CA PRO A 137 0.25 16.00 -1.51
C PRO A 137 -0.86 15.23 -2.23
N ALA A 138 -0.97 15.40 -3.55
CA ALA A 138 -2.00 14.74 -4.36
C ALA A 138 -1.88 13.21 -4.42
N GLY A 139 -0.73 12.64 -4.07
CA GLY A 139 -0.51 11.20 -4.04
C GLY A 139 -0.58 10.58 -2.64
N ASN A 140 -0.88 11.41 -1.62
CA ASN A 140 -1.04 10.95 -0.24
C ASN A 140 -2.51 10.94 0.11
N GLU A 141 -3.11 9.76 0.03
CA GLU A 141 -4.54 9.57 0.25
C GLU A 141 -4.95 9.91 1.70
N SER A 142 -6.10 10.55 1.82
CA SER A 142 -6.73 10.84 3.11
C SER A 142 -8.25 10.76 2.96
N HIS A 143 -8.92 10.18 3.93
CA HIS A 143 -10.35 9.92 3.87
C HIS A 143 -11.09 10.52 5.07
N PRO A 144 -12.30 11.07 4.90
CA PRO A 144 -13.13 11.49 6.02
C PRO A 144 -13.35 10.33 6.99
N ILE A 145 -13.13 10.58 8.30
CA ILE A 145 -13.30 9.52 9.32
C ILE A 145 -14.72 8.96 9.31
N ASP A 146 -15.73 9.79 9.03
CA ASP A 146 -17.11 9.33 8.90
C ASP A 146 -17.29 8.29 7.80
N MET A 147 -16.61 8.47 6.68
CA MET A 147 -16.65 7.53 5.57
C MET A 147 -15.95 6.20 5.92
N LEU A 148 -14.83 6.25 6.66
CA LEU A 148 -14.20 5.04 7.19
C LEU A 148 -15.11 4.27 8.15
N MET A 149 -15.82 4.99 9.02
CA MET A 149 -16.81 4.38 9.94
C MET A 149 -17.98 3.77 9.17
N GLU A 150 -18.50 4.47 8.16
CA GLU A 150 -19.60 4.00 7.27
C GLU A 150 -19.21 2.71 6.55
N LEU A 151 -18.00 2.65 5.99
CA LEU A 151 -17.55 1.47 5.24
C LEU A 151 -17.04 0.33 6.14
N GLY A 152 -16.81 0.56 7.43
CA GLY A 152 -16.31 -0.46 8.36
C GLY A 152 -14.78 -0.60 8.39
N ALA A 153 -14.05 0.37 7.80
CA ALA A 153 -12.58 0.39 7.84
C ALA A 153 -12.01 0.57 9.25
N ASN A 154 -12.83 1.09 10.18
CA ASN A 154 -12.44 1.26 11.59
C ASN A 154 -12.26 -0.06 12.35
N VAL A 155 -12.76 -1.17 11.84
CA VAL A 155 -12.66 -2.53 12.44
C VAL A 155 -12.92 -2.60 13.95
N GLY A 156 -13.89 -1.80 14.42
CA GLY A 156 -14.28 -1.72 15.85
C GLY A 156 -13.47 -0.74 16.69
N LEU A 157 -12.54 0.00 16.13
CA LEU A 157 -11.89 1.13 16.79
C LEU A 157 -12.85 2.33 16.82
N SER A 158 -12.73 3.14 17.88
CA SER A 158 -13.51 4.36 18.05
C SER A 158 -13.01 5.48 17.12
N ARG A 159 -13.85 6.51 16.94
CA ARG A 159 -13.46 7.71 16.21
C ARG A 159 -12.20 8.38 16.79
N ASP A 160 -12.09 8.45 18.12
CA ASP A 160 -10.94 9.08 18.78
C ASP A 160 -9.66 8.26 18.59
N GLU A 161 -9.75 6.94 18.58
CA GLU A 161 -8.63 6.06 18.23
C GLU A 161 -8.17 6.24 16.79
N LEU A 162 -9.11 6.37 15.84
CA LEU A 162 -8.78 6.69 14.45
C LEU A 162 -8.09 8.05 14.31
N ARG A 163 -8.57 9.09 15.03
CA ARG A 163 -7.93 10.42 15.05
C ARG A 163 -6.51 10.37 15.59
N LYS A 164 -6.28 9.63 16.65
CA LYS A 164 -4.93 9.45 17.22
C LYS A 164 -3.98 8.80 16.21
N ILE A 165 -4.45 7.85 15.43
CA ILE A 165 -3.63 7.14 14.43
C ILE A 165 -3.47 7.97 13.15
N GLY A 166 -4.54 8.39 12.52
CA GLY A 166 -4.54 8.97 11.17
C GLY A 166 -4.61 10.49 11.10
N GLY A 167 -4.91 11.16 12.24
CA GLY A 167 -5.13 12.61 12.28
C GLY A 167 -6.58 13.00 12.03
N GLU A 168 -6.84 14.30 11.96
CA GLU A 168 -8.14 14.91 11.70
C GLU A 168 -8.02 16.21 10.88
N PRO A 169 -9.07 16.65 10.17
CA PRO A 169 -10.40 16.08 10.09
C PRO A 169 -10.48 14.79 9.28
N ASN A 170 -9.46 14.52 8.47
CA ASN A 170 -9.35 13.34 7.64
C ASN A 170 -8.29 12.37 8.20
N PHE A 171 -8.54 11.09 8.04
CA PHE A 171 -7.58 10.04 8.31
C PHE A 171 -6.58 9.96 7.15
N GLY A 172 -5.35 10.43 7.36
CA GLY A 172 -4.28 10.36 6.37
C GLY A 172 -3.63 8.98 6.36
N MET A 173 -3.62 8.30 5.22
CA MET A 173 -3.07 6.96 5.08
C MET A 173 -1.56 6.92 5.36
N THR A 174 -0.80 7.91 4.84
CA THR A 174 0.64 8.06 5.12
C THR A 174 0.90 8.46 6.57
N VAL A 175 0.07 9.35 7.13
CA VAL A 175 0.16 9.76 8.55
C VAL A 175 0.00 8.54 9.45
N ALA A 176 -1.04 7.76 9.20
CA ALA A 176 -1.30 6.52 9.93
C ALA A 176 -0.14 5.53 9.80
N SER A 177 0.36 5.30 8.59
CA SER A 177 1.47 4.38 8.34
C SER A 177 2.75 4.79 9.06
N LEU A 178 3.06 6.08 9.12
CA LEU A 178 4.20 6.61 9.88
C LEU A 178 4.03 6.41 11.39
N ARG A 179 2.83 6.68 11.94
CA ARG A 179 2.56 6.49 13.38
C ARG A 179 2.49 5.02 13.78
N LEU A 180 2.12 4.14 12.85
CA LEU A 180 2.04 2.70 13.04
C LEU A 180 3.39 1.99 12.89
N ALA A 181 4.43 2.67 12.40
CA ALA A 181 5.74 2.07 12.17
C ALA A 181 6.78 2.49 13.22
N SER A 182 7.67 1.58 13.57
CA SER A 182 8.87 1.86 14.37
C SER A 182 10.06 2.27 13.50
N MET A 183 10.02 1.94 12.20
CA MET A 183 11.04 2.26 11.21
C MET A 183 10.38 2.79 9.95
N ALA A 184 10.97 3.85 9.36
CA ALA A 184 10.52 4.36 8.08
C ALA A 184 11.69 4.66 7.15
N ASN A 185 11.50 4.39 5.86
CA ASN A 185 12.47 4.76 4.84
C ASN A 185 11.81 5.38 3.62
N GLY A 186 12.57 6.23 2.95
CA GLY A 186 12.32 6.64 1.59
C GLY A 186 13.25 5.93 0.63
N VAL A 187 12.97 6.06 -0.68
CA VAL A 187 13.51 5.22 -1.75
C VAL A 187 14.76 5.78 -2.45
N SER A 188 15.21 6.96 -2.04
CA SER A 188 16.48 7.56 -2.46
C SER A 188 16.90 8.69 -1.50
N ARG A 189 18.17 9.11 -1.57
CA ARG A 189 18.67 10.22 -0.75
C ARG A 189 17.94 11.53 -0.99
N ILE A 190 17.62 11.87 -2.25
CA ILE A 190 16.92 13.10 -2.63
C ILE A 190 15.45 13.02 -2.17
N GLN A 191 14.80 11.88 -2.38
CA GLN A 191 13.40 11.67 -1.99
C GLN A 191 13.22 11.81 -0.47
N VAL A 192 14.16 11.32 0.33
CA VAL A 192 14.07 11.42 1.80
C VAL A 192 14.16 12.86 2.30
N LEU A 193 14.90 13.74 1.65
CA LEU A 193 14.93 15.16 2.03
C LEU A 193 13.53 15.78 1.90
N ALA A 194 12.87 15.55 0.78
CA ALA A 194 11.50 16.02 0.56
C ALA A 194 10.48 15.32 1.48
N ALA A 195 10.64 14.01 1.75
CA ALA A 195 9.76 13.28 2.67
C ALA A 195 9.88 13.81 4.11
N ARG A 196 11.11 14.08 4.57
CA ARG A 196 11.33 14.68 5.90
C ARG A 196 10.73 16.09 6.02
N ASP A 197 10.88 16.90 4.98
CA ASP A 197 10.27 18.23 4.95
C ASP A 197 8.75 18.15 4.98
N MET A 198 8.16 17.25 4.22
CA MET A 198 6.70 17.06 4.17
C MET A 198 6.11 16.54 5.48
N TRP A 199 6.79 15.62 6.17
CA TRP A 199 6.23 14.86 7.29
C TRP A 199 6.83 15.21 8.66
N HIS A 200 7.68 16.27 8.77
CA HIS A 200 8.33 16.68 10.01
C HIS A 200 7.37 17.00 11.16
N TRP A 201 6.14 17.39 10.84
CA TRP A 201 5.11 17.77 11.79
C TRP A 201 4.38 16.57 12.44
N ILE A 202 4.60 15.35 11.92
CA ILE A 202 3.93 14.16 12.47
C ILE A 202 4.65 13.74 13.74
N GLU A 203 3.98 13.96 14.87
CA GLU A 203 4.43 13.47 16.16
C GLU A 203 4.46 11.93 16.16
N GLU A 204 5.41 11.35 16.91
CA GLU A 204 5.65 9.91 17.03
C GLU A 204 6.06 9.16 15.75
N ALA A 205 6.23 9.85 14.64
CA ALA A 205 6.78 9.23 13.44
C ALA A 205 8.27 8.87 13.62
N PRO A 206 8.74 7.74 13.12
CA PRO A 206 10.16 7.41 13.10
C PRO A 206 10.91 8.34 12.14
N ASN A 207 12.22 8.52 12.40
CA ASN A 207 13.05 9.24 11.44
C ASN A 207 13.10 8.49 10.09
N ILE A 208 12.78 9.17 9.00
CA ILE A 208 12.79 8.57 7.67
C ILE A 208 14.24 8.46 7.17
N ILE A 209 14.75 7.24 7.00
CA ILE A 209 16.11 6.97 6.48
C ILE A 209 16.08 6.75 4.97
N ALA A 210 17.22 6.92 4.31
CA ALA A 210 17.34 6.68 2.87
C ALA A 210 17.79 5.24 2.59
N ILE A 211 16.93 4.48 1.91
CA ILE A 211 17.29 3.16 1.36
C ILE A 211 16.98 3.22 -0.13
N THR A 212 18.03 3.37 -0.94
CA THR A 212 17.87 3.50 -2.40
C THR A 212 17.33 2.19 -2.99
N ASN A 213 16.27 2.29 -3.79
CA ASN A 213 15.68 1.14 -4.45
C ASN A 213 16.68 0.43 -5.38
N GLY A 214 16.60 -0.87 -5.39
CA GLY A 214 17.30 -1.69 -6.37
C GLY A 214 16.60 -1.67 -7.73
N VAL A 215 17.36 -1.99 -8.77
CA VAL A 215 16.84 -2.14 -10.14
C VAL A 215 17.11 -3.56 -10.64
N HIS A 216 16.07 -4.22 -11.11
CA HIS A 216 16.23 -5.53 -11.77
C HIS A 216 16.61 -5.31 -13.24
N LYS A 217 17.92 -5.29 -13.51
CA LYS A 217 18.48 -4.97 -14.83
C LYS A 217 17.83 -5.76 -15.97
N LYS A 218 17.66 -7.07 -15.83
CA LYS A 218 17.09 -7.94 -16.87
C LYS A 218 15.66 -7.54 -17.29
N THR A 219 14.88 -6.90 -16.40
CA THR A 219 13.54 -6.44 -16.74
C THR A 219 13.54 -5.08 -17.44
N TRP A 220 14.44 -4.18 -17.02
CA TRP A 220 14.37 -2.77 -17.39
C TRP A 220 15.40 -2.33 -18.43
N GLN A 221 16.48 -3.10 -18.58
CA GLN A 221 17.55 -2.78 -19.52
C GLN A 221 17.29 -3.44 -20.88
N ASN A 222 17.40 -2.66 -21.95
CA ASN A 222 17.44 -3.22 -23.30
C ASN A 222 18.65 -4.16 -23.45
N ASN A 223 18.44 -5.33 -24.05
CA ASN A 223 19.48 -6.36 -24.16
C ASN A 223 20.71 -5.90 -24.97
N ASP A 224 20.50 -5.17 -26.09
CA ASP A 224 21.60 -4.69 -26.92
C ASP A 224 22.46 -3.69 -26.16
N ILE A 225 21.84 -2.79 -25.37
CA ILE A 225 22.54 -1.86 -24.47
C ILE A 225 23.31 -2.64 -23.39
N GLY A 226 22.68 -3.65 -22.79
CA GLY A 226 23.31 -4.49 -21.78
C GLY A 226 24.56 -5.20 -22.27
N LEU A 227 24.48 -5.84 -23.43
CA LEU A 227 25.59 -6.54 -24.07
C LEU A 227 26.73 -5.60 -24.47
N ALA A 228 26.41 -4.41 -25.00
CA ALA A 228 27.41 -3.40 -25.34
C ALA A 228 28.12 -2.87 -24.07
N PHE A 229 27.34 -2.67 -22.98
CA PHE A 229 27.90 -2.24 -21.69
C PHE A 229 28.89 -3.27 -21.10
N GLU A 230 28.52 -4.56 -21.12
CA GLU A 230 29.40 -5.65 -20.63
C GLU A 230 30.72 -5.75 -21.43
N ARG A 231 30.72 -5.34 -22.70
CA ARG A 231 31.91 -5.34 -23.58
C ARG A 231 32.69 -4.03 -23.54
N ASN A 232 32.26 -3.04 -22.74
CA ASN A 232 32.78 -1.67 -22.74
C ASN A 232 32.73 -1.00 -24.12
N ASP A 233 31.75 -1.36 -24.95
CA ASP A 233 31.53 -0.82 -26.31
C ASP A 233 30.63 0.42 -26.23
N ILE A 234 31.25 1.60 -26.11
CA ILE A 234 30.54 2.89 -26.03
C ILE A 234 29.76 3.17 -27.32
N ALA A 235 30.34 2.85 -28.49
CA ALA A 235 29.67 3.04 -29.76
C ALA A 235 28.44 2.10 -29.90
N GLY A 236 28.58 0.86 -29.44
CA GLY A 236 27.47 -0.09 -29.38
C GLY A 236 26.34 0.37 -28.46
N ILE A 237 26.65 0.94 -27.29
CA ILE A 237 25.65 1.54 -26.38
C ILE A 237 24.89 2.67 -27.11
N TYR A 238 25.61 3.60 -27.74
CA TYR A 238 25.02 4.70 -28.47
C TYR A 238 24.10 4.20 -29.59
N ASN A 239 24.57 3.29 -30.42
CA ASN A 239 23.79 2.73 -31.54
C ASN A 239 22.54 2.00 -31.07
N ALA A 240 22.63 1.19 -30.02
CA ALA A 240 21.48 0.52 -29.41
C ALA A 240 20.46 1.52 -28.83
N HIS A 241 20.93 2.59 -28.20
CA HIS A 241 20.06 3.67 -27.73
C HIS A 241 19.34 4.39 -28.88
N GLN A 242 20.05 4.71 -29.99
CA GLN A 242 19.44 5.33 -31.16
C GLN A 242 18.38 4.42 -31.81
N LYS A 243 18.60 3.12 -31.83
CA LYS A 243 17.60 2.14 -32.30
C LYS A 243 16.34 2.19 -31.43
N CYS A 244 16.47 2.14 -30.10
CA CYS A 244 15.33 2.26 -29.18
C CYS A 244 14.58 3.59 -29.36
N LYS A 245 15.31 4.71 -29.57
CA LYS A 245 14.71 6.01 -29.84
C LYS A 245 13.88 6.00 -31.12
N SER A 246 14.41 5.41 -32.21
CA SER A 246 13.69 5.28 -33.47
C SER A 246 12.42 4.45 -33.34
N GLU A 247 12.48 3.33 -32.62
CA GLU A 247 11.34 2.47 -32.34
C GLU A 247 10.25 3.20 -31.55
N LEU A 248 10.64 4.00 -30.53
CA LEU A 248 9.70 4.82 -29.76
C LEU A 248 9.04 5.91 -30.61
N ILE A 249 9.81 6.60 -31.46
CA ILE A 249 9.29 7.63 -32.39
C ILE A 249 8.27 7.02 -33.36
N SER A 250 8.58 5.85 -33.94
CA SER A 250 7.65 5.13 -34.80
C SER A 250 6.36 4.76 -34.08
N LEU A 251 6.47 4.22 -32.85
CA LEU A 251 5.31 3.87 -32.04
C LEU A 251 4.42 5.08 -31.71
N ILE A 252 5.02 6.23 -31.41
CA ILE A 252 4.27 7.46 -31.16
C ILE A 252 3.54 7.91 -32.43
N LYS A 253 4.22 7.92 -33.58
CA LYS A 253 3.60 8.24 -34.86
C LYS A 253 2.42 7.33 -35.17
N ASP A 254 2.59 6.01 -35.02
CA ASP A 254 1.56 5.02 -35.31
C ASP A 254 0.31 5.18 -34.40
N ARG A 255 0.51 5.56 -33.12
CA ARG A 255 -0.58 5.67 -32.16
C ARG A 255 -1.27 7.05 -32.13
N THR A 256 -0.55 8.10 -32.43
CA THR A 256 -1.03 9.49 -32.24
C THR A 256 -1.06 10.32 -33.52
N GLY A 257 -0.41 9.88 -34.58
CA GLY A 257 -0.18 10.66 -35.80
C GLY A 257 0.88 11.76 -35.66
N VAL A 258 1.47 11.95 -34.47
CA VAL A 258 2.48 12.97 -34.22
C VAL A 258 3.85 12.51 -34.72
N GLU A 259 4.49 13.33 -35.53
CA GLU A 259 5.84 13.07 -36.05
C GLU A 259 6.91 13.81 -35.23
N PHE A 260 7.89 13.05 -34.74
CA PHE A 260 9.10 13.60 -34.11
C PHE A 260 10.30 13.38 -35.03
N LYS A 261 11.19 14.39 -35.08
CA LYS A 261 12.48 14.22 -35.75
C LYS A 261 13.44 13.45 -34.83
N GLN A 262 14.25 12.58 -35.42
CA GLN A 262 15.17 11.74 -34.65
C GLN A 262 16.31 12.53 -34.00
N ASP A 263 16.63 13.72 -34.51
CA ASP A 263 17.75 14.57 -34.10
C ASP A 263 17.38 15.59 -32.99
N ASN A 264 16.18 15.50 -32.41
CA ASN A 264 15.74 16.38 -31.32
C ASN A 264 15.84 15.68 -29.97
#